data_2d7f5d90092af277d2fba11e8e99ae89
#
_entry.id   2d7f5d90092af277d2fba11e8e99ae89
#
_cell.length_a   1.000
_cell.length_b   1.000
_cell.length_c   1.000
_cell.angle_alpha   90.00
_cell.angle_beta   90.00
_cell.angle_gamma   90.00
#
_symmetry.space_group_name_H-M   'P 1'
#
loop_
_entity.id
_entity.type
_entity.pdbx_description
1 polymer ?
#
loop_
_entity_poly.entity_id
_entity_poly.type
_entity_poly.pdbx_seq_one_letter_code
_entity_poly.pdbx_strand_id
1 'polypeptide(L)'
;MNTVDIKASAGRVKNFFLNPDIVLRLNPSWNLKHIQAIQNNSYDLSIYDDKTENSYHVILSVEMIENSVNYRINSNIIEFLTEEMSPALTKLTIRGNLFRKEDLPYWLKGIQNYIMLEEKKGKVIKWLLDRFWLKMSPSQRRIALIIVIAEGIGLVALIAVVIVLQIMK
;
A
#
# COMPACT_ATOMS: atom_id res chain seq x y z
N MET A 1 15.51 -4.11 -6.65
CA MET A 1 15.13 -3.00 -7.55
C MET A 1 14.24 -2.06 -6.75
N ASN A 2 14.63 -0.79 -6.63
CA ASN A 2 13.98 0.18 -5.73
C ASN A 2 13.12 1.19 -6.50
N THR A 3 12.74 0.85 -7.74
CA THR A 3 12.02 1.74 -8.66
C THR A 3 10.82 1.06 -9.28
N VAL A 4 9.78 1.84 -9.56
CA VAL A 4 8.59 1.42 -10.32
C VAL A 4 8.06 2.57 -11.16
N ASP A 5 7.51 2.26 -12.34
CA ASP A 5 6.86 3.24 -13.21
C ASP A 5 5.36 3.31 -12.88
N ILE A 6 4.86 4.51 -12.61
CA ILE A 6 3.48 4.79 -12.25
C ILE A 6 2.84 5.61 -13.36
N LYS A 7 1.74 5.11 -13.93
CA LYS A 7 0.94 5.83 -14.93
C LYS A 7 0.12 6.93 -14.26
N ALA A 8 0.79 7.99 -13.82
CA ALA A 8 0.20 9.17 -13.21
C ALA A 8 1.19 10.33 -13.31
N SER A 9 0.72 11.58 -13.22
CA SER A 9 1.58 12.75 -13.18
C SER A 9 2.41 12.80 -11.88
N ALA A 10 3.60 13.41 -11.94
CA ALA A 10 4.49 13.54 -10.79
C ALA A 10 3.82 14.27 -9.61
N GLY A 11 3.04 15.32 -9.88
CA GLY A 11 2.28 16.04 -8.84
C GLY A 11 1.29 15.14 -8.11
N ARG A 12 0.59 14.28 -8.82
CA ARG A 12 -0.36 13.34 -8.21
C ARG A 12 0.36 12.28 -7.36
N VAL A 13 1.48 11.74 -7.85
CA VAL A 13 2.29 10.79 -7.10
C VAL A 13 2.84 11.43 -5.83
N LYS A 14 3.34 12.68 -5.89
CA LYS A 14 3.79 13.42 -4.70
C LYS A 14 2.66 13.64 -3.69
N ASN A 15 1.50 14.09 -4.15
CA ASN A 15 0.34 14.33 -3.28
C ASN A 15 -0.13 13.06 -2.56
N PHE A 16 0.02 11.89 -3.18
CA PHE A 16 -0.26 10.62 -2.54
C PHE A 16 0.62 10.41 -1.29
N PHE A 17 1.91 10.77 -1.35
CA PHE A 17 2.84 10.63 -0.23
C PHE A 17 2.62 11.66 0.90
N LEU A 18 1.75 12.65 0.72
CA LEU A 18 1.34 13.52 1.82
C LEU A 18 0.32 12.86 2.77
N ASN A 19 -0.17 11.68 2.42
CA ASN A 19 -1.03 10.88 3.29
C ASN A 19 -0.26 9.66 3.84
N PRO A 20 0.47 9.80 4.95
CA PRO A 20 1.31 8.72 5.48
C PRO A 20 0.50 7.52 5.99
N ASP A 21 -0.77 7.71 6.38
CA ASP A 21 -1.62 6.60 6.83
C ASP A 21 -1.76 5.53 5.74
N ILE A 22 -2.08 5.95 4.52
CA ILE A 22 -2.22 5.01 3.39
C ILE A 22 -0.87 4.42 3.00
N VAL A 23 0.16 5.27 2.86
CA VAL A 23 1.50 4.84 2.42
C VAL A 23 2.10 3.79 3.34
N LEU A 24 2.02 4.02 4.66
CA LEU A 24 2.57 3.09 5.66
C LEU A 24 1.77 1.78 5.73
N ARG A 25 0.44 1.83 5.59
CA ARG A 25 -0.41 0.63 5.55
C ARG A 25 -0.18 -0.24 4.32
N LEU A 26 0.35 0.30 3.24
CA LEU A 26 0.71 -0.48 2.04
C LEU A 26 2.00 -1.27 2.22
N ASN A 27 2.78 -1.03 3.28
CA ASN A 27 3.95 -1.83 3.61
C ASN A 27 3.52 -3.27 3.99
N PRO A 28 4.12 -4.32 3.39
CA PRO A 28 3.68 -5.71 3.58
C PRO A 28 3.99 -6.30 4.95
N SER A 29 4.84 -5.64 5.75
CA SER A 29 5.26 -6.12 7.06
C SER A 29 4.77 -5.24 8.22
N TRP A 30 4.36 -4.01 7.95
CA TRP A 30 3.97 -3.05 8.98
C TRP A 30 2.47 -3.04 9.23
N ASN A 31 2.09 -3.31 10.45
CA ASN A 31 0.74 -3.16 10.94
C ASN A 31 0.64 -1.84 11.70
N LEU A 32 0.12 -0.81 11.04
CA LEU A 32 -0.10 0.50 11.64
C LEU A 32 -1.30 0.45 12.60
N LYS A 33 -1.01 0.39 13.90
CA LYS A 33 -2.02 0.29 14.97
C LYS A 33 -2.66 1.64 15.26
N HIS A 34 -1.85 2.70 15.26
CA HIS A 34 -2.28 4.06 15.54
C HIS A 34 -1.53 5.05 14.66
N ILE A 35 -2.24 6.09 14.24
CA ILE A 35 -1.68 7.28 13.61
C ILE A 35 -2.52 8.49 14.01
N GLN A 36 -1.87 9.49 14.56
CA GLN A 36 -2.51 10.75 14.95
C GLN A 36 -1.62 11.93 14.53
N ALA A 37 -2.21 12.90 13.85
CA ALA A 37 -1.53 14.16 13.57
C ALA A 37 -1.32 14.94 14.89
N ILE A 38 -0.08 15.39 15.13
CA ILE A 38 0.28 16.19 16.31
C ILE A 38 0.35 17.66 15.93
N GLN A 39 1.08 17.98 14.87
CA GLN A 39 1.30 19.33 14.34
C GLN A 39 1.47 19.24 12.81
N ASN A 40 1.72 20.38 12.15
CA ASN A 40 1.94 20.44 10.71
C ASN A 40 2.91 19.36 10.24
N ASN A 41 2.41 18.41 9.44
CA ASN A 41 3.17 17.31 8.84
C ASN A 41 3.90 16.38 9.83
N SER A 42 3.52 16.38 11.11
CA SER A 42 4.07 15.47 12.13
C SER A 42 2.98 14.57 12.67
N TYR A 43 3.29 13.29 12.82
CA TYR A 43 2.34 12.25 13.20
C TYR A 43 2.93 11.38 14.30
N ASP A 44 2.12 11.06 15.30
CA ASP A 44 2.41 10.02 16.28
C ASP A 44 1.97 8.67 15.73
N LEU A 45 2.88 7.71 15.70
CA LEU A 45 2.67 6.40 15.10
C LEU A 45 2.93 5.27 16.09
N SER A 46 2.07 4.27 16.06
CA SER A 46 2.32 2.96 16.67
C SER A 46 2.29 1.89 15.57
N ILE A 47 3.44 1.30 15.30
CA ILE A 47 3.66 0.30 14.25
C ILE A 47 4.03 -1.02 14.91
N TYR A 48 3.38 -2.10 14.50
CA TYR A 48 3.80 -3.47 14.81
C TYR A 48 4.38 -4.11 13.53
N ASP A 49 5.60 -4.60 13.60
CA ASP A 49 6.25 -5.32 12.50
C ASP A 49 5.91 -6.80 12.62
N ASP A 50 5.06 -7.32 11.72
CA ASP A 50 4.57 -8.72 11.73
C ASP A 50 5.71 -9.75 11.56
N LYS A 51 6.88 -9.34 11.04
CA LYS A 51 8.00 -10.27 10.81
C LYS A 51 8.98 -10.33 11.97
N THR A 52 9.20 -9.21 12.66
CA THR A 52 10.10 -9.15 13.83
C THR A 52 9.37 -9.28 15.14
N GLU A 53 8.02 -9.23 15.10
CA GLU A 53 7.14 -9.24 16.28
C GLU A 53 7.41 -8.07 17.24
N ASN A 54 8.01 -6.98 16.72
CA ASN A 54 8.34 -5.81 17.51
C ASN A 54 7.30 -4.70 17.32
N SER A 55 7.03 -3.98 18.42
CA SER A 55 6.22 -2.76 18.40
C SER A 55 7.12 -1.54 18.50
N TYR A 56 6.83 -0.53 17.67
CA TYR A 56 7.55 0.74 17.64
C TYR A 56 6.55 1.87 17.88
N HIS A 57 6.90 2.76 18.80
CA HIS A 57 6.21 4.03 19.00
C HIS A 57 7.15 5.14 18.54
N VAL A 58 6.77 5.88 17.50
CA VAL A 58 7.66 6.81 16.82
C VAL A 58 6.93 8.05 16.35
N ILE A 59 7.66 9.14 16.23
CA ILE A 59 7.18 10.37 15.60
C ILE A 59 7.69 10.37 14.16
N LEU A 60 6.74 10.54 13.23
CA LEU A 60 7.00 10.74 11.81
C LEU A 60 6.86 12.21 11.47
N SER A 61 7.84 12.80 10.81
CA SER A 61 7.66 14.06 10.09
C SER A 61 7.72 13.85 8.58
N VAL A 62 6.82 14.53 7.87
CA VAL A 62 6.72 14.48 6.40
C VAL A 62 7.21 15.81 5.86
N GLU A 63 8.25 15.78 5.05
CA GLU A 63 8.85 16.95 4.41
C GLU A 63 8.72 16.82 2.89
N MET A 64 8.16 17.84 2.23
CA MET A 64 8.14 17.89 0.77
C MET A 64 9.33 18.70 0.28
N ILE A 65 10.13 18.10 -0.58
CA ILE A 65 11.25 18.72 -1.30
C ILE A 65 10.91 18.66 -2.79
N GLU A 66 11.51 19.52 -3.61
CA GLU A 66 11.16 19.75 -5.01
C GLU A 66 10.77 18.47 -5.80
N ASN A 67 11.59 17.43 -5.73
CA ASN A 67 11.35 16.16 -6.45
C ASN A 67 11.19 14.94 -5.53
N SER A 68 11.06 15.15 -4.22
CA SER A 68 10.91 14.04 -3.26
C SER A 68 9.96 14.40 -2.13
N VAL A 69 9.45 13.35 -1.50
CA VAL A 69 8.78 13.44 -0.20
C VAL A 69 9.58 12.58 0.78
N ASN A 70 9.98 13.17 1.88
CA ASN A 70 10.80 12.53 2.90
C ASN A 70 9.97 12.23 4.14
N TYR A 71 10.02 10.98 4.58
CA TYR A 71 9.50 10.53 5.85
C TYR A 71 10.66 10.38 6.82
N ARG A 72 10.73 11.25 7.81
CA ARG A 72 11.74 11.21 8.87
C ARG A 72 11.14 10.53 10.10
N ILE A 73 11.73 9.41 10.50
CA ILE A 73 11.35 8.64 11.68
C ILE A 73 12.59 8.56 12.58
N ASN A 74 12.62 9.31 13.67
CA ASN A 74 13.79 9.49 14.52
C ASN A 74 15.00 9.98 13.68
N SER A 75 16.11 9.21 13.66
CA SER A 75 17.31 9.49 12.86
C SER A 75 17.27 8.90 11.44
N ASN A 76 16.23 8.14 11.10
CA ASN A 76 16.11 7.47 9.82
C ASN A 76 15.24 8.27 8.84
N ILE A 77 15.57 8.19 7.56
CA ILE A 77 14.83 8.84 6.49
C ILE A 77 14.41 7.80 5.46
N ILE A 78 13.15 7.88 5.05
CA ILE A 78 12.62 7.20 3.87
C ILE A 78 12.35 8.30 2.85
N GLU A 79 13.02 8.24 1.72
CA GLU A 79 12.91 9.19 0.63
C GLU A 79 12.12 8.58 -0.52
N PHE A 80 11.05 9.25 -0.93
CA PHE A 80 10.23 8.91 -2.10
C PHE A 80 10.57 9.91 -3.22
N LEU A 81 11.47 9.51 -4.11
CA LEU A 81 11.87 10.31 -5.26
C LEU A 81 10.93 10.10 -6.42
N THR A 82 10.48 11.19 -7.03
CA THR A 82 9.62 11.17 -8.22
C THR A 82 10.34 11.82 -9.39
N GLU A 83 10.48 11.10 -10.49
CA GLU A 83 11.05 11.58 -11.74
C GLU A 83 9.97 11.54 -12.81
N GLU A 84 9.62 12.69 -13.37
CA GLU A 84 8.64 12.78 -14.45
C GLU A 84 9.26 12.31 -15.75
N MET A 85 8.78 11.19 -16.27
CA MET A 85 9.20 10.63 -17.55
C MET A 85 8.35 11.19 -18.71
N SER A 86 7.08 11.49 -18.43
CA SER A 86 6.14 12.16 -19.31
C SER A 86 4.97 12.72 -18.48
N PRO A 87 4.09 13.58 -19.02
CA PRO A 87 2.96 14.16 -18.27
C PRO A 87 2.03 13.12 -17.60
N ALA A 88 2.03 11.87 -18.07
CA ALA A 88 1.22 10.78 -17.55
C ALA A 88 2.03 9.58 -17.02
N LEU A 89 3.36 9.72 -16.91
CA LEU A 89 4.23 8.64 -16.46
C LEU A 89 5.30 9.17 -15.51
N THR A 90 5.32 8.66 -14.30
CA THR A 90 6.28 9.02 -13.26
C THR A 90 7.03 7.79 -12.79
N LYS A 91 8.34 7.89 -12.73
CA LYS A 91 9.20 6.90 -12.10
C LYS A 91 9.32 7.21 -10.61
N LEU A 92 8.91 6.27 -9.78
CA LEU A 92 9.06 6.33 -8.34
C LEU A 92 10.25 5.51 -7.90
N THR A 93 11.11 6.12 -7.07
CA THR A 93 12.24 5.45 -6.41
C THR A 93 12.10 5.61 -4.91
N ILE A 94 12.24 4.52 -4.13
CA ILE A 94 12.28 4.57 -2.68
C ILE A 94 13.72 4.34 -2.20
N ARG A 95 14.20 5.21 -1.32
CA ARG A 95 15.50 5.09 -0.65
C ARG A 95 15.30 5.16 0.85
N GLY A 96 16.16 4.48 1.60
CA GLY A 96 16.16 4.49 3.06
C GLY A 96 16.69 3.20 3.64
N ASN A 97 16.80 3.15 4.97
CA ASN A 97 17.33 2.03 5.73
C ASN A 97 16.34 1.46 6.75
N LEU A 98 15.15 2.04 6.85
CA LEU A 98 14.15 1.65 7.86
C LEU A 98 13.33 0.43 7.47
N PHE A 99 13.37 0.02 6.22
CA PHE A 99 12.62 -1.12 5.69
C PHE A 99 13.55 -2.21 5.17
N ARG A 100 13.05 -3.43 5.12
CA ARG A 100 13.78 -4.55 4.59
C ARG A 100 13.83 -4.49 3.07
N LYS A 101 14.98 -4.78 2.51
CA LYS A 101 15.19 -4.80 1.05
C LYS A 101 14.25 -5.77 0.33
N GLU A 102 13.89 -6.86 0.98
CA GLU A 102 12.97 -7.88 0.47
C GLU A 102 11.49 -7.43 0.41
N ASP A 103 11.08 -6.51 1.29
CA ASP A 103 9.71 -5.98 1.32
C ASP A 103 9.48 -4.87 0.29
N LEU A 104 10.55 -4.23 -0.14
CA LEU A 104 10.50 -3.06 -1.01
C LEU A 104 9.79 -3.29 -2.36
N PRO A 105 10.02 -4.40 -3.10
CA PRO A 105 9.29 -4.66 -4.34
C PRO A 105 7.78 -4.80 -4.14
N TYR A 106 7.37 -5.44 -3.05
CA TYR A 106 5.96 -5.60 -2.70
C TYR A 106 5.31 -4.28 -2.28
N TRP A 107 6.03 -3.45 -1.52
CA TRP A 107 5.56 -2.13 -1.12
C TRP A 107 5.40 -1.21 -2.33
N LEU A 108 6.41 -1.13 -3.22
CA LEU A 108 6.34 -0.39 -4.48
C LEU A 108 5.16 -0.83 -5.35
N LYS A 109 4.95 -2.15 -5.47
CA LYS A 109 3.82 -2.69 -6.21
C LYS A 109 2.48 -2.35 -5.58
N GLY A 110 2.39 -2.37 -4.26
CA GLY A 110 1.21 -1.93 -3.51
C GLY A 110 0.88 -0.46 -3.78
N ILE A 111 1.88 0.41 -3.70
CA ILE A 111 1.76 1.84 -4.00
C ILE A 111 1.33 2.08 -5.45
N GLN A 112 2.01 1.44 -6.41
CA GLN A 112 1.66 1.51 -7.82
C GLN A 112 0.20 1.14 -8.07
N ASN A 113 -0.22 -0.02 -7.57
CA ASN A 113 -1.58 -0.51 -7.74
C ASN A 113 -2.61 0.43 -7.12
N TYR A 114 -2.34 0.97 -5.92
CA TYR A 114 -3.25 1.88 -5.24
C TYR A 114 -3.44 3.18 -6.02
N ILE A 115 -2.36 3.81 -6.48
CA ILE A 115 -2.42 5.04 -7.29
C ILE A 115 -3.16 4.81 -8.61
N MET A 116 -2.92 3.66 -9.26
CA MET A 116 -3.57 3.30 -10.52
C MET A 116 -5.06 2.94 -10.38
N LEU A 117 -5.49 2.41 -9.24
CA LEU A 117 -6.90 2.13 -8.95
C LEU A 117 -7.75 3.42 -8.95
N GLU A 118 -7.16 4.53 -8.57
CA GLU A 118 -7.82 5.83 -8.57
C GLU A 118 -8.24 6.29 -9.98
N GLU A 119 -7.53 5.85 -11.03
CA GLU A 119 -7.82 6.22 -12.43
C GLU A 119 -8.91 5.34 -13.07
N LYS A 120 -8.96 4.06 -12.69
CA LYS A 120 -9.60 3.05 -13.53
C LYS A 120 -11.04 2.67 -13.22
N LYS A 121 -11.74 3.20 -12.25
CA LYS A 121 -13.17 2.84 -11.95
C LYS A 121 -13.49 2.68 -10.44
N GLY A 122 -12.62 3.16 -9.59
CA GLY A 122 -12.54 2.50 -8.34
C GLY A 122 -13.14 3.21 -7.13
N LYS A 123 -14.10 4.13 -7.24
CA LYS A 123 -14.67 4.74 -6.02
C LYS A 123 -15.15 3.67 -5.01
N VAL A 124 -15.83 2.63 -5.49
CA VAL A 124 -16.32 1.53 -4.63
C VAL A 124 -15.16 0.64 -4.17
N ILE A 125 -14.28 0.25 -5.09
CA ILE A 125 -13.12 -0.59 -4.75
C ILE A 125 -12.16 0.17 -3.83
N LYS A 126 -11.91 1.45 -4.09
CA LYS A 126 -11.11 2.30 -3.21
C LYS A 126 -11.76 2.44 -1.83
N TRP A 127 -13.06 2.67 -1.75
CA TRP A 127 -13.77 2.72 -0.48
C TRP A 127 -13.66 1.40 0.30
N LEU A 128 -13.78 0.23 -0.36
CA LEU A 128 -13.58 -1.07 0.26
C LEU A 128 -12.14 -1.26 0.75
N LEU A 129 -11.15 -0.85 -0.05
CA LEU A 129 -9.74 -0.91 0.34
C LEU A 129 -9.47 -0.01 1.55
N ASP A 130 -9.90 1.24 1.53
CA ASP A 130 -9.66 2.21 2.61
C ASP A 130 -10.42 1.82 3.87
N ARG A 131 -11.65 1.31 3.72
CA ARG A 131 -12.52 0.99 4.86
C ARG A 131 -12.15 -0.30 5.58
N PHE A 132 -11.76 -1.32 4.82
CA PHE A 132 -11.54 -2.68 5.34
C PHE A 132 -10.11 -3.15 5.16
N TRP A 133 -9.64 -3.22 3.92
CA TRP A 133 -8.38 -3.88 3.59
C TRP A 133 -7.16 -3.21 4.23
N LEU A 134 -7.03 -1.90 4.13
CA LEU A 134 -5.89 -1.17 4.69
C LEU A 134 -5.89 -1.13 6.22
N LYS A 135 -7.04 -1.36 6.86
CA LYS A 135 -7.14 -1.45 8.33
C LYS A 135 -6.77 -2.82 8.88
N MET A 136 -6.77 -3.86 8.04
CA MET A 136 -6.32 -5.19 8.43
C MET A 136 -4.80 -5.22 8.57
N SER A 137 -4.30 -6.05 9.51
CA SER A 137 -2.87 -6.37 9.57
C SER A 137 -2.41 -7.09 8.32
N PRO A 138 -1.10 -7.08 7.98
CA PRO A 138 -0.57 -7.85 6.85
C PRO A 138 -0.93 -9.32 6.91
N SER A 139 -0.88 -9.94 8.10
CA SER A 139 -1.28 -11.34 8.32
C SER A 139 -2.76 -11.57 8.03
N GLN A 140 -3.64 -10.68 8.53
CA GLN A 140 -5.08 -10.75 8.26
C GLN A 140 -5.41 -10.62 6.76
N ARG A 141 -4.71 -9.73 6.03
CA ARG A 141 -4.88 -9.59 4.58
C ARG A 141 -4.54 -10.88 3.83
N ARG A 142 -3.46 -11.59 4.24
CA ARG A 142 -3.09 -12.87 3.64
C ARG A 142 -4.16 -13.93 3.87
N ILE A 143 -4.68 -14.03 5.10
CA ILE A 143 -5.76 -14.96 5.43
C ILE A 143 -7.04 -14.61 4.64
N ALA A 144 -7.44 -13.34 4.61
CA ALA A 144 -8.60 -12.89 3.85
C ALA A 144 -8.48 -13.22 2.35
N LEU A 145 -7.27 -13.04 1.77
CA LEU A 145 -7.01 -13.40 0.37
C LEU A 145 -7.17 -14.90 0.13
N ILE A 146 -6.67 -15.76 1.02
CA ILE A 146 -6.81 -17.21 0.93
C ILE A 146 -8.28 -17.62 0.96
N ILE A 147 -9.06 -17.02 1.87
CA ILE A 147 -10.50 -17.27 1.99
C ILE A 147 -11.21 -16.88 0.69
N VAL A 148 -10.96 -15.68 0.15
CA VAL A 148 -11.59 -15.22 -1.10
C VAL A 148 -11.25 -16.13 -2.28
N ILE A 149 -10.01 -16.62 -2.36
CA ILE A 149 -9.60 -17.56 -3.41
C ILE A 149 -10.32 -18.91 -3.24
N ALA A 150 -10.38 -19.44 -2.02
CA ALA A 150 -11.05 -20.70 -1.73
C ALA A 150 -12.55 -20.65 -2.05
N GLU A 151 -13.24 -19.58 -1.65
CA GLU A 151 -14.65 -19.32 -1.97
C GLU A 151 -14.86 -19.19 -3.49
N GLY A 152 -13.97 -18.48 -4.18
CA GLY A 152 -14.02 -18.35 -5.64
C GLY A 152 -13.91 -19.71 -6.37
N ILE A 153 -12.98 -20.57 -5.93
CA ILE A 153 -12.83 -21.92 -6.48
C ILE A 153 -14.08 -22.75 -6.20
N GLY A 154 -14.62 -22.70 -4.97
CA GLY A 154 -15.85 -23.41 -4.59
C GLY A 154 -17.05 -23.00 -5.44
N LEU A 155 -17.21 -21.71 -5.70
CA LEU A 155 -18.28 -21.18 -6.57
C LEU A 155 -18.14 -21.68 -8.01
N VAL A 156 -16.94 -21.65 -8.58
CA VAL A 156 -16.69 -22.17 -9.94
C VAL A 156 -16.99 -23.65 -10.04
N ALA A 157 -16.58 -24.44 -9.03
CA ALA A 157 -16.88 -25.87 -8.98
C ALA A 157 -18.41 -26.14 -8.90
N LEU A 158 -19.12 -25.37 -8.10
CA LEU A 158 -20.58 -25.48 -7.98
C LEU A 158 -21.25 -25.17 -9.32
N ILE A 159 -20.86 -24.11 -10.01
CA ILE A 159 -21.40 -23.76 -11.32
C ILE A 159 -21.14 -24.88 -12.34
N ALA A 160 -19.95 -25.47 -12.34
CA ALA A 160 -19.60 -26.58 -13.23
C ALA A 160 -20.48 -27.78 -13.00
N VAL A 161 -20.74 -28.16 -11.73
CA VAL A 161 -21.64 -29.26 -11.38
C VAL A 161 -23.06 -28.99 -11.87
N VAL A 162 -23.57 -27.77 -11.67
CA VAL A 162 -24.94 -27.42 -12.13
C VAL A 162 -25.06 -27.53 -13.66
N ILE A 163 -24.04 -27.06 -14.39
CA ILE A 163 -24.02 -27.16 -15.86
C ILE A 163 -24.04 -28.62 -16.30
N VAL A 164 -23.18 -29.47 -15.72
CA VAL A 164 -23.11 -30.89 -16.07
C VAL A 164 -24.47 -31.59 -15.80
N LEU A 165 -25.10 -31.29 -14.66
CA LEU A 165 -26.42 -31.86 -14.33
C LEU A 165 -27.53 -31.40 -15.29
N GLN A 166 -27.42 -30.18 -15.86
CA GLN A 166 -28.37 -29.68 -16.87
C GLN A 166 -28.17 -30.35 -18.24
N ILE A 167 -26.93 -30.65 -18.60
CA ILE A 167 -26.61 -31.32 -19.89
C ILE A 167 -27.00 -32.81 -19.87
N MET A 168 -26.98 -33.43 -18.70
CA MET A 168 -27.33 -34.85 -18.52
C MET A 168 -28.83 -35.12 -18.42
N LYS A 169 -29.66 -34.08 -18.42
CA LYS A 169 -31.16 -34.19 -18.49
C LYS A 169 -31.62 -34.07 -19.94
#